data_5e093aeb5fddfab141d8d06212a7de26
#
_entry.id   5e093aeb5fddfab141d8d06212a7de26
#
_cell.length_a   1.000
_cell.length_b   1.000
_cell.length_c   1.000
_cell.angle_alpha   90.00
_cell.angle_beta   90.00
_cell.angle_gamma   90.00
#
_symmetry.space_group_name_H-M   'P 1'
#
loop_
_entity.id
_entity.type
_entity.pdbx_description
1 polymer ?
#
loop_
_entity_poly.entity_id
_entity_poly.type
_entity_poly.pdbx_seq_one_letter_code
_entity_poly.pdbx_strand_id
1 'polypeptide(L)'
;LSMREPEHMQRLLDMLAQGTRLADVLANASIAPHVARAKEERSAAQLVVEAHTTIVDRLAICRMDEKGVRSNGYLVTAWAGDKADACCIVHGYADGSIETPDRPALSASFYANSFLINGQGRFDLSRMATALDPTGGGHANACGCRVQPPGVEANLDVWLDMWTNRTETLAIR
;
A
#
# COMPACT_ATOMS: atom_id res chain seq x y z
N LEU A 1 -0.66 13.40 -9.23
CA LEU A 1 -1.15 14.65 -8.67
C LEU A 1 -1.69 14.35 -7.29
N SER A 2 -1.05 14.91 -6.29
CA SER A 2 -1.39 14.71 -4.89
C SER A 2 -2.57 15.60 -4.52
N MET A 3 -3.46 15.13 -3.65
CA MET A 3 -4.47 15.99 -2.98
C MET A 3 -3.83 17.14 -2.19
N ARG A 4 -2.50 17.16 -2.10
CA ARG A 4 -1.71 18.25 -1.50
C ARG A 4 -1.59 19.49 -2.41
N GLU A 5 -2.05 19.40 -3.67
CA GLU A 5 -1.96 20.49 -4.65
C GLU A 5 -3.36 20.73 -5.28
N PRO A 6 -4.33 21.26 -4.52
CA PRO A 6 -5.73 21.37 -4.94
C PRO A 6 -5.92 22.20 -6.21
N GLU A 7 -5.12 23.25 -6.41
CA GLU A 7 -5.24 24.13 -7.59
C GLU A 7 -4.89 23.38 -8.90
N HIS A 8 -3.86 22.51 -8.87
CA HIS A 8 -3.51 21.70 -10.02
C HIS A 8 -4.54 20.61 -10.30
N MET A 9 -5.12 20.05 -9.24
CA MET A 9 -6.20 19.08 -9.38
C MET A 9 -7.43 19.72 -10.01
N GLN A 10 -7.84 20.90 -9.54
CA GLN A 10 -8.97 21.61 -10.10
C GLN A 10 -8.75 21.92 -11.59
N ARG A 11 -7.57 22.43 -11.96
CA ARG A 11 -7.24 22.73 -13.35
C ARG A 11 -7.31 21.50 -14.24
N LEU A 12 -6.82 20.35 -13.76
CA LEU A 12 -6.92 19.08 -14.47
C LEU A 12 -8.37 18.68 -14.69
N LEU A 13 -9.21 18.79 -13.66
CA LEU A 13 -10.64 18.49 -13.75
C LEU A 13 -11.35 19.42 -14.74
N ASP A 14 -11.04 20.72 -14.71
CA ASP A 14 -11.64 21.71 -15.63
C ASP A 14 -11.28 21.39 -17.09
N MET A 15 -10.04 21.03 -17.38
CA MET A 15 -9.60 20.65 -18.74
C MET A 15 -10.33 19.39 -19.21
N LEU A 16 -10.47 18.39 -18.36
CA LEU A 16 -11.21 17.16 -18.67
C LEU A 16 -12.70 17.43 -18.89
N ALA A 17 -13.30 18.26 -18.04
CA ALA A 17 -14.71 18.67 -18.17
C ALA A 17 -14.99 19.44 -19.47
N GLN A 18 -14.01 20.18 -19.98
CA GLN A 18 -14.07 20.86 -21.29
C GLN A 18 -13.82 19.93 -22.49
N GLY A 19 -13.64 18.62 -22.25
CA GLY A 19 -13.42 17.62 -23.28
C GLY A 19 -11.99 17.60 -23.84
N THR A 20 -11.01 18.22 -23.17
CA THR A 20 -9.60 18.15 -23.56
C THR A 20 -9.12 16.70 -23.50
N ARG A 21 -8.46 16.23 -24.56
CA ARG A 21 -7.95 14.85 -24.60
C ARG A 21 -6.90 14.65 -23.51
N LEU A 22 -6.88 13.49 -22.90
CA LEU A 22 -5.95 13.16 -21.81
C LEU A 22 -4.48 13.42 -22.16
N ALA A 23 -4.07 13.11 -23.39
CA ALA A 23 -2.72 13.38 -23.87
C ALA A 23 -2.36 14.88 -23.82
N ASP A 24 -3.29 15.75 -24.21
CA ASP A 24 -3.11 17.20 -24.23
C ASP A 24 -3.12 17.76 -22.78
N VAL A 25 -3.94 17.20 -21.91
CA VAL A 25 -3.93 17.51 -20.48
C VAL A 25 -2.56 17.17 -19.86
N LEU A 26 -2.03 15.99 -20.13
CA LEU A 26 -0.74 15.55 -19.59
C LEU A 26 0.45 16.36 -20.14
N ALA A 27 0.33 16.88 -21.37
CA ALA A 27 1.33 17.73 -22.01
C ALA A 27 1.22 19.21 -21.61
N ASN A 28 0.16 19.62 -20.90
CA ASN A 28 -0.02 21.00 -20.48
C ASN A 28 1.14 21.47 -19.59
N ALA A 29 1.69 22.65 -19.88
CA ALA A 29 2.90 23.19 -19.24
C ALA A 29 2.77 23.30 -17.69
N SER A 30 1.56 23.50 -17.18
CA SER A 30 1.33 23.55 -15.72
C SER A 30 1.14 22.16 -15.09
N ILE A 31 0.88 21.11 -15.87
CA ILE A 31 0.60 19.75 -15.40
C ILE A 31 1.80 18.82 -15.65
N ALA A 32 2.47 18.97 -16.76
CA ALA A 32 3.58 18.10 -17.16
C ALA A 32 4.70 17.94 -16.10
N PRO A 33 5.15 18.99 -15.38
CA PRO A 33 6.15 18.84 -14.33
C PRO A 33 5.68 17.97 -13.17
N HIS A 34 4.39 18.05 -12.77
CA HIS A 34 3.84 17.23 -11.71
C HIS A 34 3.71 15.76 -12.14
N VAL A 35 3.40 15.52 -13.41
CA VAL A 35 3.37 14.17 -13.98
C VAL A 35 4.77 13.56 -14.02
N ALA A 36 5.78 14.34 -14.42
CA ALA A 36 7.18 13.90 -14.43
C ALA A 36 7.65 13.52 -13.03
N ARG A 37 7.43 14.39 -12.04
CA ARG A 37 7.77 14.12 -10.63
C ARG A 37 7.05 12.86 -10.10
N ALA A 38 5.76 12.72 -10.36
CA ALA A 38 5.01 11.54 -9.93
C ALA A 38 5.51 10.24 -10.54
N LYS A 39 6.00 10.28 -11.79
CA LYS A 39 6.63 9.12 -12.45
C LYS A 39 7.97 8.78 -11.80
N GLU A 40 8.80 9.77 -11.49
CA GLU A 40 10.09 9.59 -10.82
C GLU A 40 9.90 9.01 -9.41
N GLU A 41 8.98 9.58 -8.62
CA GLU A 41 8.63 9.07 -7.29
C GLU A 41 8.12 7.63 -7.35
N ARG A 42 7.27 7.29 -8.34
CA ARG A 42 6.79 5.92 -8.55
C ARG A 42 7.93 4.98 -8.91
N SER A 43 8.85 5.39 -9.79
CA SER A 43 9.99 4.56 -10.19
C SER A 43 10.93 4.32 -9.00
N ALA A 44 11.20 5.34 -8.20
CA ALA A 44 11.99 5.20 -6.97
C ALA A 44 11.32 4.24 -5.97
N ALA A 45 10.00 4.39 -5.75
CA ALA A 45 9.24 3.49 -4.90
C ALA A 45 9.25 2.04 -5.41
N GLN A 46 9.21 1.83 -6.71
CA GLN A 46 9.26 0.49 -7.31
C GLN A 46 10.61 -0.20 -7.04
N LEU A 47 11.73 0.53 -7.14
CA LEU A 47 13.05 -0.02 -6.80
C LEU A 47 13.14 -0.44 -5.32
N VAL A 48 12.55 0.35 -4.43
CA VAL A 48 12.48 -0.01 -3.00
C VAL A 48 11.60 -1.24 -2.79
N VAL A 49 10.45 -1.33 -3.45
CA VAL A 49 9.59 -2.51 -3.41
C VAL A 49 10.37 -3.75 -3.83
N GLU A 50 11.04 -3.70 -4.98
CA GLU A 50 11.81 -4.82 -5.51
C GLU A 50 12.94 -5.26 -4.57
N ALA A 51 13.68 -4.30 -3.98
CA ALA A 51 14.79 -4.57 -3.09
C ALA A 51 14.38 -5.07 -1.69
N HIS A 52 13.17 -4.75 -1.23
CA HIS A 52 12.74 -4.96 0.16
C HIS A 52 11.46 -5.79 0.30
N THR A 53 11.08 -6.51 -0.75
CA THR A 53 9.92 -7.41 -0.71
C THR A 53 10.35 -8.86 -0.79
N THR A 54 9.85 -9.67 0.14
CA THR A 54 9.94 -11.14 0.12
C THR A 54 8.56 -11.74 0.00
N ILE A 55 8.46 -12.96 -0.52
CA ILE A 55 7.17 -13.67 -0.63
C ILE A 55 7.24 -14.94 0.22
N VAL A 56 6.32 -15.06 1.16
CA VAL A 56 6.16 -16.23 2.05
C VAL A 56 4.72 -16.72 1.94
N ASP A 57 4.53 -17.97 1.56
CA ASP A 57 3.21 -18.60 1.40
C ASP A 57 2.18 -17.71 0.66
N ARG A 58 2.62 -17.09 -0.46
CA ARG A 58 1.82 -16.19 -1.29
C ARG A 58 1.42 -14.86 -0.61
N LEU A 59 2.09 -14.47 0.48
CA LEU A 59 2.04 -13.12 1.06
C LEU A 59 3.31 -12.37 0.67
N ALA A 60 3.18 -11.25 -0.02
CA ALA A 60 4.30 -10.35 -0.30
C ALA A 60 4.52 -9.43 0.90
N ILE A 61 5.65 -9.54 1.57
CA ILE A 61 6.04 -8.74 2.73
C ILE A 61 7.03 -7.69 2.28
N CYS A 62 6.61 -6.43 2.28
CA CYS A 62 7.42 -5.30 1.86
C CYS A 62 7.87 -4.49 3.08
N ARG A 63 9.17 -4.47 3.34
CA ARG A 63 9.83 -3.79 4.47
C ARG A 63 10.26 -2.39 4.07
N MET A 64 9.40 -1.41 4.32
CA MET A 64 9.68 0.01 4.10
C MET A 64 9.92 0.79 5.40
N ASP A 65 9.96 0.09 6.52
CA ASP A 65 10.35 0.65 7.80
C ASP A 65 11.78 1.22 7.71
N GLU A 66 12.02 2.38 8.35
CA GLU A 66 13.27 3.13 8.36
C GLU A 66 13.75 3.65 6.99
N LYS A 67 12.95 3.52 5.92
CA LYS A 67 13.38 3.90 4.56
C LYS A 67 12.95 5.31 4.14
N GLY A 68 12.05 5.96 4.86
CA GLY A 68 11.51 7.27 4.45
C GLY A 68 10.63 7.23 3.20
N VAL A 69 10.36 6.05 2.66
CA VAL A 69 9.56 5.84 1.45
C VAL A 69 8.23 5.22 1.84
N ARG A 70 7.16 5.67 1.19
CA ARG A 70 5.84 5.07 1.31
C ARG A 70 5.46 4.43 -0.01
N SER A 71 4.84 3.26 0.08
CA SER A 71 4.22 2.60 -1.06
C SER A 71 2.75 2.31 -0.78
N ASN A 72 2.06 1.85 -1.79
CA ASN A 72 0.70 1.36 -1.68
C ASN A 72 0.62 -0.11 -2.13
N GLY A 73 -0.48 -0.76 -1.77
CA GLY A 73 -0.67 -2.17 -2.07
C GLY A 73 -0.60 -2.51 -3.56
N TYR A 74 -1.01 -1.59 -4.43
CA TYR A 74 -0.97 -1.82 -5.88
C TYR A 74 0.45 -1.95 -6.43
N LEU A 75 1.42 -1.20 -5.91
CA LEU A 75 2.82 -1.32 -6.35
C LEU A 75 3.40 -2.67 -5.92
N VAL A 76 3.15 -3.09 -4.69
CA VAL A 76 3.67 -4.35 -4.15
C VAL A 76 3.00 -5.55 -4.81
N THR A 77 1.67 -5.54 -4.96
CA THR A 77 0.94 -6.65 -5.59
C THR A 77 1.19 -6.72 -7.10
N ALA A 78 1.38 -5.58 -7.78
CA ALA A 78 1.78 -5.56 -9.18
C ALA A 78 3.19 -6.14 -9.39
N TRP A 79 4.14 -5.85 -8.49
CA TRP A 79 5.46 -6.46 -8.51
C TRP A 79 5.41 -7.97 -8.24
N ALA A 80 4.64 -8.38 -7.25
CA ALA A 80 4.50 -9.79 -6.89
C ALA A 80 3.78 -10.61 -7.98
N GLY A 81 2.90 -9.98 -8.76
CA GLY A 81 2.14 -10.63 -9.82
C GLY A 81 1.27 -11.77 -9.29
N ASP A 82 1.34 -12.92 -9.95
CA ASP A 82 0.61 -14.13 -9.59
C ASP A 82 1.25 -14.94 -8.43
N LYS A 83 2.42 -14.50 -7.95
CA LYS A 83 3.14 -15.17 -6.86
C LYS A 83 2.58 -14.86 -5.48
N ALA A 84 1.76 -13.79 -5.35
CA ALA A 84 1.18 -13.42 -4.06
C ALA A 84 -0.31 -13.10 -4.18
N ASP A 85 -1.10 -13.58 -3.21
CA ASP A 85 -2.55 -13.32 -3.10
C ASP A 85 -2.83 -12.01 -2.35
N ALA A 86 -1.88 -11.57 -1.53
CA ALA A 86 -1.96 -10.34 -0.74
C ALA A 86 -0.57 -9.78 -0.46
N CYS A 87 -0.52 -8.57 0.09
CA CYS A 87 0.72 -8.01 0.63
C CYS A 87 0.52 -7.43 2.04
N CYS A 88 1.62 -7.45 2.80
CA CYS A 88 1.82 -6.73 4.04
C CYS A 88 2.94 -5.70 3.79
N ILE A 89 2.68 -4.43 4.05
CA ILE A 89 3.68 -3.37 3.88
C ILE A 89 3.91 -2.74 5.24
N VAL A 90 5.15 -2.79 5.72
CA VAL A 90 5.55 -2.13 6.98
C VAL A 90 6.17 -0.78 6.65
N HIS A 91 5.72 0.26 7.34
CA HIS A 91 6.16 1.64 7.16
C HIS A 91 6.52 2.29 8.49
N GLY A 92 7.17 3.46 8.38
CA GLY A 92 7.43 4.33 9.53
C GLY A 92 8.76 4.03 10.20
N TYR A 93 8.89 4.52 11.40
CA TYR A 93 10.13 4.51 12.17
C TYR A 93 9.88 4.00 13.59
N ALA A 94 10.85 3.28 14.14
CA ALA A 94 10.75 2.73 15.50
C ALA A 94 10.68 3.84 16.57
N ASP A 95 11.36 4.95 16.33
CA ASP A 95 11.32 6.17 17.15
C ASP A 95 10.34 7.22 16.64
N GLY A 96 9.47 6.84 15.67
CA GLY A 96 8.49 7.72 15.06
C GLY A 96 7.27 7.98 15.94
N SER A 97 6.55 9.06 15.63
CA SER A 97 5.33 9.46 16.34
C SER A 97 4.20 9.77 15.36
N ILE A 98 2.96 9.61 15.82
CA ILE A 98 1.78 10.03 15.06
C ILE A 98 1.69 11.55 14.90
N GLU A 99 2.36 12.29 15.79
CA GLU A 99 2.38 13.76 15.79
C GLU A 99 3.45 14.33 14.85
N THR A 100 4.38 13.48 14.36
CA THR A 100 5.49 13.90 13.51
C THR A 100 5.27 13.41 12.08
N PRO A 101 4.73 14.23 11.16
CA PRO A 101 4.39 13.82 9.79
C PRO A 101 5.57 13.26 8.99
N ASP A 102 6.77 13.82 9.18
CA ASP A 102 7.98 13.42 8.47
C ASP A 102 8.66 12.18 9.07
N ARG A 103 8.28 11.83 10.31
CA ARG A 103 8.79 10.67 11.02
C ARG A 103 7.65 9.89 11.71
N PRO A 104 6.75 9.29 10.93
CA PRO A 104 5.58 8.61 11.45
C PRO A 104 5.97 7.33 12.21
N ALA A 105 5.16 6.98 13.21
CA ALA A 105 5.30 5.72 13.93
C ALA A 105 5.14 4.49 13.01
N LEU A 106 5.73 3.38 13.42
CA LEU A 106 5.63 2.11 12.72
C LEU A 106 4.16 1.68 12.54
N SER A 107 3.84 1.31 11.33
CA SER A 107 2.50 0.82 10.95
C SER A 107 2.61 -0.26 9.87
N ALA A 108 1.60 -1.11 9.79
CA ALA A 108 1.44 -2.08 8.73
C ALA A 108 0.17 -1.83 7.94
N SER A 109 0.22 -2.09 6.64
CA SER A 109 -0.92 -2.03 5.74
C SER A 109 -1.02 -3.35 4.97
N PHE A 110 -2.24 -3.88 4.88
CA PHE A 110 -2.52 -5.14 4.19
C PHE A 110 -3.43 -4.89 3.01
N TYR A 111 -3.12 -5.50 1.86
CA TYR A 111 -3.92 -5.38 0.66
C TYR A 111 -4.05 -6.73 -0.04
N ALA A 112 -5.26 -7.09 -0.45
CA ALA A 112 -5.48 -8.21 -1.35
C ALA A 112 -4.94 -7.88 -2.76
N ASN A 113 -4.44 -8.89 -3.47
CA ASN A 113 -4.00 -8.72 -4.84
C ASN A 113 -5.20 -8.63 -5.79
N SER A 114 -5.61 -7.40 -6.11
CA SER A 114 -6.74 -7.12 -6.98
C SER A 114 -6.51 -7.47 -8.46
N PHE A 115 -5.28 -7.79 -8.84
CA PHE A 115 -4.95 -8.24 -10.20
C PHE A 115 -5.23 -9.72 -10.42
N LEU A 116 -5.44 -10.49 -9.35
CA LEU A 116 -5.84 -11.89 -9.43
C LEU A 116 -7.38 -11.99 -9.54
N ILE A 117 -7.84 -12.34 -10.74
CA ILE A 117 -9.29 -12.43 -11.05
C ILE A 117 -9.90 -13.75 -10.54
N ASN A 118 -9.10 -14.76 -10.29
CA ASN A 118 -9.58 -16.08 -9.89
C ASN A 118 -9.86 -16.13 -8.39
N GLY A 119 -10.97 -15.58 -8.02
CA GLY A 119 -11.60 -15.53 -6.71
C GLY A 119 -11.64 -16.81 -5.88
N GLN A 120 -10.54 -17.52 -5.78
CA GLN A 120 -10.41 -18.60 -4.83
C GLN A 120 -10.15 -17.98 -3.45
N GLY A 121 -11.16 -18.07 -2.58
CA GLY A 121 -11.14 -17.80 -1.15
C GLY A 121 -10.33 -16.56 -0.74
N ARG A 122 -11.01 -15.47 -0.46
CA ARG A 122 -10.32 -14.28 0.05
C ARG A 122 -10.27 -14.37 1.57
N PHE A 123 -9.06 -14.28 2.10
CA PHE A 123 -8.86 -14.08 3.52
C PHE A 123 -9.30 -12.67 3.91
N ASP A 124 -10.02 -12.54 5.02
CA ASP A 124 -10.35 -11.24 5.59
C ASP A 124 -9.11 -10.65 6.29
N LEU A 125 -8.40 -9.78 5.56
CA LEU A 125 -7.17 -9.15 6.04
C LEU A 125 -7.40 -8.26 7.28
N SER A 126 -8.62 -7.77 7.51
CA SER A 126 -8.94 -6.97 8.70
C SER A 126 -8.68 -7.73 10.00
N ARG A 127 -8.78 -9.06 9.97
CA ARG A 127 -8.43 -9.92 11.11
C ARG A 127 -6.94 -9.85 11.46
N MET A 128 -6.05 -9.72 10.45
CA MET A 128 -4.62 -9.50 10.69
C MET A 128 -4.38 -8.13 11.30
N ALA A 129 -5.04 -7.10 10.78
CA ALA A 129 -4.89 -5.74 11.28
C ALA A 129 -5.33 -5.60 12.75
N THR A 130 -6.40 -6.30 13.16
CA THR A 130 -6.94 -6.21 14.52
C THR A 130 -6.34 -7.21 15.50
N ALA A 131 -5.52 -8.15 15.05
CA ALA A 131 -4.98 -9.22 15.89
C ALA A 131 -4.10 -8.70 17.03
N LEU A 132 -3.29 -7.70 16.77
CA LEU A 132 -2.36 -7.10 17.73
C LEU A 132 -2.74 -5.67 18.12
N ASP A 133 -3.45 -4.96 17.23
CA ASP A 133 -3.90 -3.59 17.44
C ASP A 133 -5.42 -3.52 17.40
N PRO A 134 -6.10 -3.42 18.56
CA PRO A 134 -7.58 -3.29 18.61
C PRO A 134 -8.10 -2.03 17.91
N THR A 135 -7.25 -1.03 17.66
CA THR A 135 -7.60 0.19 16.92
C THR A 135 -7.32 0.05 15.43
N GLY A 136 -6.68 -1.02 15.00
CA GLY A 136 -6.50 -1.40 13.62
C GLY A 136 -7.82 -1.72 12.94
N GLY A 137 -7.82 -1.81 11.62
CA GLY A 137 -9.02 -2.16 10.88
C GLY A 137 -9.00 -1.68 9.44
N GLY A 138 -10.18 -1.69 8.84
CA GLY A 138 -10.41 -1.33 7.44
C GLY A 138 -11.33 -2.34 6.77
N HIS A 139 -11.22 -2.45 5.46
CA HIS A 139 -11.98 -3.44 4.69
C HIS A 139 -11.25 -4.79 4.63
N ALA A 140 -11.99 -5.86 4.38
CA ALA A 140 -11.42 -7.20 4.21
C ALA A 140 -10.27 -7.27 3.19
N ASN A 141 -10.29 -6.40 2.18
CA ASN A 141 -9.28 -6.36 1.10
C ASN A 141 -8.24 -5.24 1.25
N ALA A 142 -8.41 -4.31 2.19
CA ALA A 142 -7.52 -3.18 2.43
C ALA A 142 -7.69 -2.68 3.85
N CYS A 143 -6.69 -2.87 4.68
CA CYS A 143 -6.73 -2.54 6.10
C CYS A 143 -5.34 -2.17 6.61
N GLY A 144 -5.25 -1.73 7.86
CA GLY A 144 -3.98 -1.39 8.47
C GLY A 144 -4.07 -1.30 9.98
N CYS A 145 -2.89 -1.27 10.61
CA CYS A 145 -2.73 -1.20 12.06
C CYS A 145 -1.40 -0.54 12.42
N ARG A 146 -1.23 -0.23 13.69
CA ARG A 146 0.06 0.13 14.25
C ARG A 146 0.84 -1.13 14.58
N VAL A 147 2.16 -1.08 14.42
CA VAL A 147 3.04 -2.11 14.93
C VAL A 147 3.10 -1.99 16.44
N GLN A 148 2.82 -3.08 17.14
CA GLN A 148 2.80 -3.13 18.60
C GLN A 148 4.17 -3.59 19.16
N PRO A 149 4.50 -3.25 20.41
CA PRO A 149 5.67 -3.82 21.07
C PRO A 149 5.64 -5.36 21.06
N PRO A 150 6.80 -6.04 20.96
CA PRO A 150 8.15 -5.47 21.03
C PRO A 150 8.68 -4.94 19.69
N GLY A 151 7.95 -4.96 18.60
CA GLY A 151 8.35 -4.38 17.32
C GLY A 151 8.00 -5.21 16.10
N VAL A 152 8.57 -4.85 14.97
CA VAL A 152 8.15 -5.35 13.63
C VAL A 152 8.27 -6.86 13.52
N GLU A 153 9.37 -7.47 13.97
CA GLU A 153 9.61 -8.90 13.79
C GLU A 153 8.56 -9.73 14.51
N ALA A 154 8.30 -9.43 15.79
CA ALA A 154 7.29 -10.13 16.57
C ALA A 154 5.87 -9.98 16.00
N ASN A 155 5.55 -8.81 15.43
CA ASN A 155 4.27 -8.59 14.77
C ASN A 155 4.18 -9.38 13.46
N LEU A 156 5.25 -9.42 12.67
CA LEU A 156 5.32 -10.21 11.45
C LEU A 156 5.15 -11.71 11.72
N ASP A 157 5.75 -12.24 12.78
CA ASP A 157 5.62 -13.65 13.18
C ASP A 157 4.13 -14.00 13.42
N VAL A 158 3.39 -13.16 14.13
CA VAL A 158 1.96 -13.35 14.38
C VAL A 158 1.15 -13.26 13.07
N TRP A 159 1.41 -12.25 12.24
CA TRP A 159 0.68 -12.10 10.98
C TRP A 159 0.99 -13.23 9.99
N LEU A 160 2.24 -13.72 9.96
CA LEU A 160 2.62 -14.86 9.13
C LEU A 160 1.98 -16.15 9.61
N ASP A 161 1.92 -16.40 10.93
CA ASP A 161 1.22 -17.56 11.47
C ASP A 161 -0.28 -17.53 11.10
N MET A 162 -0.94 -16.37 11.27
CA MET A 162 -2.32 -16.18 10.86
C MET A 162 -2.52 -16.40 9.36
N TRP A 163 -1.58 -15.90 8.55
CA TRP A 163 -1.64 -16.07 7.09
C TRP A 163 -1.45 -17.51 6.66
N THR A 164 -0.49 -18.21 7.22
CA THR A 164 -0.19 -19.61 6.90
C THR A 164 -1.34 -20.54 7.32
N ASN A 165 -1.97 -20.24 8.46
CA ASN A 165 -3.11 -21.00 8.98
C ASN A 165 -4.48 -20.43 8.54
N ARG A 166 -4.50 -19.53 7.53
CA ARG A 166 -5.75 -18.94 7.06
C ARG A 166 -6.72 -19.98 6.52
N THR A 167 -7.95 -19.85 6.92
CA THR A 167 -9.06 -20.56 6.27
C THR A 167 -9.75 -19.61 5.30
N GLU A 168 -10.08 -20.09 4.11
CA GLU A 168 -10.80 -19.32 3.10
C GLU A 168 -12.19 -18.97 3.62
N THR A 169 -12.43 -17.68 3.90
CA THR A 169 -13.62 -17.23 4.62
C THR A 169 -14.56 -16.35 3.81
N LEU A 170 -14.17 -15.92 2.61
CA LEU A 170 -15.01 -15.08 1.77
C LEU A 170 -15.39 -15.82 0.49
N ALA A 171 -16.55 -16.50 0.53
CA ALA A 171 -17.23 -16.87 -0.70
C ALA A 171 -17.56 -15.57 -1.47
N ILE A 172 -17.08 -15.46 -2.70
CA ILE A 172 -17.47 -14.37 -3.59
C ILE A 172 -18.95 -14.56 -3.90
N ARG A 173 -19.77 -13.62 -3.49
CA ARG A 173 -21.14 -13.45 -3.98
C ARG A 173 -21.16 -12.58 -5.21
#